data_74a01a24dc41eb516f218f4543a4c193
#
_entry.id   74a01a24dc41eb516f218f4543a4c193
#
_cell.length_a   1.000
_cell.length_b   1.000
_cell.length_c   1.000
_cell.angle_alpha   90.00
_cell.angle_beta   90.00
_cell.angle_gamma   90.00
#
_symmetry.space_group_name_H-M   'P 1'
#
loop_
_entity.id
_entity.type
_entity.pdbx_description
1 polymer ?
#
loop_
_entity_poly.entity_id
_entity_poly.type
_entity_poly.pdbx_seq_one_letter_code
_entity_poly.pdbx_strand_id
1 'polypeptide(L)'
;MISENSFTRFGYDAESRVRSDLNKIVERLGEGTERTLILVGSYGRGEGGLRSDDDAPQPVNDYDIIVVTNSADQIEVDIAQLEQELAVPTLDVQIMDKGELPTRPPTMFNYDLRYGGTVIYGDESIFQELPNYEPAEITAHDAYILLTNRMAGVLGGLANERQATYRRTQRIKLRLAWLDSLLIEAGEYEVEYKSKMSRVRELQEADRLNVRHGERLLEFISEAYELKFESLQSDSGLSGELADDIRLTNAVSVPILERLFGPVSETAPYAKFLGSEFPSARSIWNAFRLFQDGALSYRQIPKASLYCSETTVRLLVAAELCNLVLPDQKYPNVRKIVEMLYSDQSITDRERSKRVFKMWDCLFH
;
A
#
# COMPACT_ATOMS: atom_id res chain seq x y z
N MET A 1 23.99 11.31 -15.34
CA MET A 1 24.64 10.55 -14.23
C MET A 1 23.62 10.45 -13.12
N ILE A 2 23.49 9.26 -12.51
CA ILE A 2 22.59 9.07 -11.37
C ILE A 2 23.09 9.91 -10.19
N SER A 3 22.17 10.49 -9.42
CA SER A 3 22.42 11.31 -8.22
C SER A 3 23.47 10.67 -7.28
N GLU A 4 24.25 11.51 -6.57
CA GLU A 4 25.21 11.05 -5.54
C GLU A 4 24.53 10.55 -4.25
N ASN A 5 23.21 10.65 -4.16
CA ASN A 5 22.44 10.19 -3.00
C ASN A 5 22.61 8.67 -2.79
N SER A 6 22.59 8.23 -1.53
CA SER A 6 22.55 6.81 -1.20
C SER A 6 21.13 6.28 -1.36
N PHE A 7 20.97 5.12 -1.99
CA PHE A 7 19.69 4.44 -2.20
C PHE A 7 19.39 3.37 -1.15
N THR A 8 20.39 3.02 -0.35
CA THR A 8 20.30 1.99 0.67
C THR A 8 21.14 2.35 1.90
N ARG A 9 20.79 1.76 3.06
CA ARG A 9 21.56 1.90 4.31
C ARG A 9 22.72 0.92 4.44
N PHE A 10 22.90 0.02 3.48
CA PHE A 10 23.78 -1.14 3.57
C PHE A 10 25.06 -0.97 2.74
N GLY A 11 25.94 -0.12 3.07
CA GLY A 11 27.32 -0.06 2.57
C GLY A 11 27.56 -0.05 1.06
N TYR A 12 28.83 0.03 0.66
CA TYR A 12 29.24 0.28 -0.72
C TYR A 12 28.84 -0.80 -1.74
N ASP A 13 28.98 -2.07 -1.40
CA ASP A 13 28.68 -3.17 -2.35
C ASP A 13 27.17 -3.22 -2.66
N ALA A 14 26.37 -3.00 -1.67
CA ALA A 14 24.94 -2.91 -1.76
C ALA A 14 24.49 -1.74 -2.65
N GLU A 15 25.05 -0.58 -2.42
CA GLU A 15 24.81 0.63 -3.20
C GLU A 15 25.22 0.45 -4.66
N SER A 16 26.36 -0.20 -4.93
CA SER A 16 26.85 -0.50 -6.26
C SER A 16 25.85 -1.37 -7.06
N ARG A 17 25.23 -2.35 -6.41
CA ARG A 17 24.22 -3.18 -7.06
C ARG A 17 22.98 -2.39 -7.46
N VAL A 18 22.42 -1.60 -6.52
CA VAL A 18 21.26 -0.75 -6.81
C VAL A 18 21.56 0.22 -7.95
N ARG A 19 22.73 0.87 -7.93
CA ARG A 19 23.15 1.79 -9.01
C ARG A 19 23.28 1.10 -10.35
N SER A 20 23.77 -0.14 -10.39
CA SER A 20 23.83 -0.93 -11.63
C SER A 20 22.43 -1.19 -12.20
N ASP A 21 21.48 -1.54 -11.37
CA ASP A 21 20.10 -1.76 -11.79
C ASP A 21 19.41 -0.45 -12.25
N LEU A 22 19.61 0.64 -11.51
CA LEU A 22 19.08 1.96 -11.90
C LEU A 22 19.66 2.46 -13.22
N ASN A 23 20.95 2.20 -13.53
CA ASN A 23 21.53 2.52 -14.83
C ASN A 23 20.80 1.80 -15.97
N LYS A 24 20.48 0.51 -15.82
CA LYS A 24 19.72 -0.24 -16.83
C LYS A 24 18.29 0.34 -17.00
N ILE A 25 17.65 0.71 -15.89
CA ILE A 25 16.34 1.38 -15.92
C ILE A 25 16.43 2.69 -16.71
N VAL A 26 17.45 3.52 -16.42
CA VAL A 26 17.68 4.78 -17.14
C VAL A 26 17.96 4.56 -18.62
N GLU A 27 18.75 3.56 -18.99
CA GLU A 27 19.02 3.21 -20.38
C GLU A 27 17.75 2.85 -21.15
N ARG A 28 16.80 2.15 -20.50
CA ARG A 28 15.57 1.69 -21.13
C ARG A 28 14.43 2.72 -21.12
N LEU A 29 14.25 3.44 -20.01
CA LEU A 29 13.14 4.38 -19.82
C LEU A 29 13.52 5.82 -20.13
N GLY A 30 14.80 6.17 -20.06
CA GLY A 30 15.30 7.53 -20.25
C GLY A 30 15.46 7.94 -21.72
N GLU A 31 15.27 7.04 -22.69
CA GLU A 31 15.33 7.40 -24.10
C GLU A 31 14.22 8.38 -24.45
N GLY A 32 14.60 9.58 -24.88
CA GLY A 32 13.71 10.69 -25.26
C GLY A 32 14.09 12.01 -24.57
N THR A 33 13.91 13.12 -25.27
CA THR A 33 14.51 14.42 -24.90
C THR A 33 13.79 15.16 -23.77
N GLU A 34 12.61 14.67 -23.30
CA GLU A 34 11.79 15.41 -22.34
C GLU A 34 11.27 14.52 -21.20
N ARG A 35 12.08 13.53 -20.79
CA ARG A 35 11.69 12.62 -19.70
C ARG A 35 12.51 12.93 -18.46
N THR A 36 11.83 12.90 -17.31
CA THR A 36 12.48 12.87 -15.99
C THR A 36 12.05 11.58 -15.28
N LEU A 37 13.02 10.79 -14.84
CA LEU A 37 12.80 9.56 -14.08
C LEU A 37 13.05 9.85 -12.59
N ILE A 38 12.07 9.57 -11.79
CA ILE A 38 12.09 9.74 -10.33
C ILE A 38 11.96 8.37 -9.68
N LEU A 39 12.94 7.99 -8.91
CA LEU A 39 12.87 6.84 -8.03
C LEU A 39 12.14 7.25 -6.75
N VAL A 40 11.09 6.55 -6.41
CA VAL A 40 10.29 6.78 -5.19
C VAL A 40 10.32 5.56 -4.26
N GLY A 41 9.47 5.51 -3.27
CA GLY A 41 9.41 4.39 -2.33
C GLY A 41 10.66 4.28 -1.45
N SER A 42 11.01 3.08 -1.03
CA SER A 42 12.11 2.86 -0.09
C SER A 42 13.48 3.24 -0.67
N TYR A 43 13.74 2.89 -1.93
CA TYR A 43 15.01 3.25 -2.57
C TYR A 43 15.12 4.74 -2.86
N GLY A 44 14.03 5.40 -3.23
CA GLY A 44 14.00 6.86 -3.43
C GLY A 44 14.42 7.63 -2.17
N ARG A 45 14.04 7.12 -1.00
CA ARG A 45 14.37 7.69 0.32
C ARG A 45 15.73 7.26 0.90
N GLY A 46 16.50 6.44 0.18
CA GLY A 46 17.73 5.88 0.72
C GLY A 46 17.53 4.78 1.76
N GLU A 47 16.35 4.19 1.81
CA GLU A 47 15.94 3.17 2.78
C GLU A 47 15.76 1.79 2.13
N GLY A 48 16.27 1.60 0.92
CA GLY A 48 16.16 0.36 0.17
C GLY A 48 16.73 -0.83 0.93
N GLY A 49 15.93 -1.90 1.03
CA GLY A 49 16.31 -3.15 1.67
C GLY A 49 17.11 -4.05 0.74
N LEU A 50 18.04 -4.79 1.32
CA LEU A 50 18.87 -5.76 0.62
C LEU A 50 18.89 -7.08 1.38
N ARG A 51 18.96 -8.17 0.65
CA ARG A 51 19.22 -9.50 1.16
C ARG A 51 20.64 -9.91 0.78
N SER A 52 21.41 -10.37 1.75
CA SER A 52 22.70 -10.99 1.47
C SER A 52 22.44 -12.47 1.15
N ASP A 53 22.42 -12.82 -0.13
CA ASP A 53 22.58 -14.19 -0.56
C ASP A 53 24.08 -14.47 -0.70
N ASP A 54 24.51 -15.72 -0.65
CA ASP A 54 25.92 -16.14 -0.47
C ASP A 54 26.93 -15.51 -1.44
N ASP A 55 26.49 -14.96 -2.58
CA ASP A 55 27.40 -14.44 -3.61
C ASP A 55 27.28 -12.93 -3.89
N ALA A 56 26.13 -12.28 -3.62
CA ALA A 56 25.96 -10.85 -3.85
C ALA A 56 24.69 -10.26 -3.18
N PRO A 57 24.72 -8.97 -2.76
CA PRO A 57 23.52 -8.30 -2.26
C PRO A 57 22.42 -8.28 -3.32
N GLN A 58 21.19 -8.70 -2.94
CA GLN A 58 20.02 -8.67 -3.82
C GLN A 58 18.98 -7.68 -3.27
N PRO A 59 18.40 -6.81 -4.11
CA PRO A 59 17.29 -5.98 -3.71
C PRO A 59 16.10 -6.83 -3.22
N VAL A 60 15.47 -6.42 -2.11
CA VAL A 60 14.29 -7.10 -1.55
C VAL A 60 13.01 -6.30 -1.71
N ASN A 61 13.13 -5.02 -2.04
CA ASN A 61 12.00 -4.15 -2.33
C ASN A 61 11.84 -3.98 -3.84
N ASP A 62 10.65 -3.58 -4.22
CA ASP A 62 10.31 -3.19 -5.57
C ASP A 62 11.05 -1.88 -5.92
N TYR A 63 11.40 -1.67 -7.20
CA TYR A 63 11.77 -0.35 -7.68
C TYR A 63 10.50 0.35 -8.17
N ASP A 64 10.19 1.47 -7.52
CA ASP A 64 9.04 2.33 -7.86
C ASP A 64 9.56 3.53 -8.68
N ILE A 65 9.23 3.58 -9.97
CA ILE A 65 9.72 4.61 -10.91
C ILE A 65 8.54 5.46 -11.39
N ILE A 66 8.67 6.77 -11.26
CA ILE A 66 7.78 7.72 -11.91
C ILE A 66 8.49 8.30 -13.14
N VAL A 67 7.87 8.14 -14.30
CA VAL A 67 8.32 8.77 -15.55
C VAL A 67 7.50 10.01 -15.80
N VAL A 68 8.07 11.17 -15.57
CA VAL A 68 7.42 12.46 -15.87
C VAL A 68 7.74 12.86 -17.31
N THR A 69 6.71 13.14 -18.11
CA THR A 69 6.86 13.48 -19.54
C THR A 69 5.66 14.30 -20.03
N ASN A 70 5.86 15.06 -21.13
CA ASN A 70 4.77 15.73 -21.87
C ASN A 70 4.12 14.83 -22.92
N SER A 71 4.61 13.60 -23.12
CA SER A 71 4.22 12.69 -24.20
C SER A 71 4.06 11.27 -23.71
N ALA A 72 3.06 11.05 -22.82
CA ALA A 72 2.80 9.75 -22.19
C ALA A 72 2.62 8.58 -23.19
N ASP A 73 2.01 8.85 -24.35
CA ASP A 73 1.71 7.84 -25.37
C ASP A 73 2.95 7.29 -26.12
N GLN A 74 4.15 7.82 -25.84
CA GLN A 74 5.38 7.44 -26.55
C GLN A 74 6.29 6.51 -25.75
N ILE A 75 5.82 5.96 -24.62
CA ILE A 75 6.64 5.07 -23.80
C ILE A 75 6.26 3.62 -24.12
N GLU A 76 6.98 3.02 -25.06
CA GLU A 76 6.91 1.60 -25.37
C GLU A 76 8.11 0.88 -24.74
N VAL A 77 7.94 0.32 -23.55
CA VAL A 77 8.96 -0.49 -22.88
C VAL A 77 8.33 -1.79 -22.39
N ASP A 78 8.98 -2.90 -22.69
CA ASP A 78 8.62 -4.20 -22.13
C ASP A 78 9.11 -4.27 -20.66
N ILE A 79 8.23 -3.88 -19.74
CA ILE A 79 8.51 -3.89 -18.30
C ILE A 79 8.82 -5.31 -17.82
N ALA A 80 8.12 -6.33 -18.33
CA ALA A 80 8.33 -7.71 -17.91
C ALA A 80 9.73 -8.23 -18.32
N GLN A 81 10.22 -7.81 -19.49
CA GLN A 81 11.59 -8.11 -19.90
C GLN A 81 12.60 -7.39 -18.99
N LEU A 82 12.36 -6.11 -18.68
CA LEU A 82 13.24 -5.33 -17.82
C LEU A 82 13.29 -5.90 -16.40
N GLU A 83 12.17 -6.32 -15.84
CA GLU A 83 12.13 -7.01 -14.53
C GLU A 83 13.01 -8.26 -14.49
N GLN A 84 13.00 -9.07 -15.54
CA GLN A 84 13.86 -10.26 -15.64
C GLN A 84 15.36 -9.91 -15.69
N GLU A 85 15.71 -8.83 -16.38
CA GLU A 85 17.09 -8.34 -16.48
C GLU A 85 17.64 -7.78 -15.15
N LEU A 86 16.73 -7.23 -14.30
CA LEU A 86 17.10 -6.63 -13.01
C LEU A 86 17.19 -7.65 -11.87
N ALA A 87 16.54 -8.79 -11.99
CA ALA A 87 16.40 -9.80 -10.93
C ALA A 87 15.80 -9.23 -9.63
N VAL A 88 14.87 -8.28 -9.77
CA VAL A 88 14.10 -7.68 -8.66
C VAL A 88 12.74 -8.33 -8.51
N PRO A 89 12.09 -8.23 -7.33
CA PRO A 89 10.75 -8.77 -7.12
C PRO A 89 9.72 -8.17 -8.07
N THR A 90 9.78 -6.85 -8.28
CA THR A 90 8.85 -6.09 -9.14
C THR A 90 9.47 -4.76 -9.53
N LEU A 91 9.19 -4.31 -10.75
CA LEU A 91 9.46 -2.96 -11.22
C LEU A 91 8.10 -2.26 -11.46
N ASP A 92 7.74 -1.33 -10.58
CA ASP A 92 6.53 -0.52 -10.76
C ASP A 92 6.89 0.77 -11.51
N VAL A 93 6.30 0.96 -12.69
CA VAL A 93 6.52 2.14 -13.53
C VAL A 93 5.21 2.86 -13.73
N GLN A 94 5.14 4.09 -13.22
CA GLN A 94 4.01 4.97 -13.42
C GLN A 94 4.39 6.13 -14.33
N ILE A 95 3.54 6.45 -15.29
CA ILE A 95 3.72 7.58 -16.18
C ILE A 95 2.89 8.76 -15.68
N MET A 96 3.50 9.93 -15.63
CA MET A 96 2.87 11.14 -15.14
C MET A 96 3.04 12.27 -16.15
N ASP A 97 1.94 12.95 -16.50
CA ASP A 97 1.98 14.13 -17.34
C ASP A 97 2.62 15.30 -16.55
N LYS A 98 3.63 15.93 -17.15
CA LYS A 98 4.31 17.07 -16.53
C LYS A 98 3.34 18.23 -16.25
N GLY A 99 2.38 18.45 -17.14
CA GLY A 99 1.37 19.50 -16.99
C GLY A 99 0.40 19.31 -15.80
N GLU A 100 0.31 18.09 -15.25
CA GLU A 100 -0.52 17.82 -14.08
C GLU A 100 0.19 18.16 -12.75
N LEU A 101 1.52 18.25 -12.72
CA LEU A 101 2.29 18.42 -11.50
C LEU A 101 1.84 19.61 -10.65
N PRO A 102 1.60 20.82 -11.21
CA PRO A 102 1.24 22.01 -10.42
C PRO A 102 -0.13 21.90 -9.73
N THR A 103 -0.98 20.96 -10.14
CA THR A 103 -2.36 20.81 -9.65
C THR A 103 -2.57 19.56 -8.81
N ARG A 104 -1.52 18.82 -8.51
CA ARG A 104 -1.64 17.58 -7.77
C ARG A 104 -2.06 17.84 -6.32
N PRO A 105 -3.04 17.09 -5.80
CA PRO A 105 -3.56 17.30 -4.45
C PRO A 105 -2.58 16.85 -3.37
N PRO A 106 -2.72 17.33 -2.12
CA PRO A 106 -1.90 16.92 -0.97
C PRO A 106 -2.28 15.51 -0.50
N THR A 107 -1.79 14.50 -1.21
CA THR A 107 -1.91 13.10 -0.81
C THR A 107 -0.59 12.59 -0.22
N MET A 108 -0.64 11.51 0.54
CA MET A 108 0.57 10.83 1.02
C MET A 108 1.54 10.52 -0.13
N PHE A 109 1.02 10.02 -1.27
CA PHE A 109 1.83 9.72 -2.45
C PHE A 109 2.53 10.96 -3.01
N ASN A 110 1.82 12.07 -3.19
CA ASN A 110 2.40 13.30 -3.74
C ASN A 110 3.36 13.98 -2.75
N TYR A 111 3.10 13.85 -1.45
CA TYR A 111 4.02 14.27 -0.39
C TYR A 111 5.33 13.48 -0.45
N ASP A 112 5.25 12.14 -0.50
CA ASP A 112 6.42 11.26 -0.62
C ASP A 112 7.17 11.48 -1.94
N LEU A 113 6.46 11.72 -3.05
CA LEU A 113 7.07 12.06 -4.34
C LEU A 113 7.92 13.33 -4.22
N ARG A 114 7.36 14.40 -3.63
CA ARG A 114 8.03 15.69 -3.55
C ARG A 114 9.21 15.70 -2.59
N TYR A 115 9.06 15.08 -1.40
CA TYR A 115 10.04 15.21 -0.32
C TYR A 115 10.91 13.97 -0.11
N GLY A 116 10.55 12.84 -0.71
CA GLY A 116 11.25 11.56 -0.59
C GLY A 116 11.63 10.92 -1.92
N GLY A 117 11.29 11.55 -3.05
CA GLY A 117 11.72 11.10 -4.36
C GLY A 117 13.16 11.51 -4.68
N THR A 118 13.83 10.73 -5.51
CA THR A 118 15.18 11.04 -6.01
C THR A 118 15.17 11.01 -7.54
N VAL A 119 15.55 12.10 -8.19
CA VAL A 119 15.73 12.13 -9.66
C VAL A 119 16.92 11.27 -10.01
N ILE A 120 16.71 10.26 -10.84
CA ILE A 120 17.78 9.38 -11.36
C ILE A 120 18.15 9.71 -12.80
N TYR A 121 17.31 10.46 -13.51
CA TYR A 121 17.57 10.96 -14.87
C TYR A 121 16.69 12.18 -15.19
N GLY A 122 17.21 13.14 -15.92
CA GLY A 122 16.49 14.31 -16.42
C GLY A 122 16.62 15.55 -15.55
N ASP A 123 15.51 16.26 -15.34
CA ASP A 123 15.48 17.58 -14.71
C ASP A 123 15.32 17.47 -13.16
N GLU A 124 16.37 17.80 -12.42
CA GLU A 124 16.36 17.81 -10.96
C GLU A 124 15.42 18.88 -10.37
N SER A 125 15.07 19.89 -11.14
CA SER A 125 14.16 20.95 -10.68
C SER A 125 12.67 20.53 -10.71
N ILE A 126 12.37 19.35 -11.23
CA ILE A 126 10.99 18.84 -11.42
C ILE A 126 10.13 18.91 -10.14
N PHE A 127 10.74 18.72 -8.97
CA PHE A 127 10.03 18.81 -7.71
C PHE A 127 9.51 20.22 -7.38
N GLN A 128 10.07 21.27 -7.98
CA GLN A 128 9.61 22.65 -7.81
C GLN A 128 8.28 22.89 -8.53
N GLU A 129 7.92 22.05 -9.49
CA GLU A 129 6.64 22.12 -10.18
C GLU A 129 5.49 21.52 -9.35
N LEU A 130 5.77 20.67 -8.36
CA LEU A 130 4.78 20.18 -7.40
C LEU A 130 4.44 21.28 -6.38
N PRO A 131 3.18 21.39 -5.92
CA PRO A 131 2.82 22.28 -4.82
C PRO A 131 3.65 22.00 -3.56
N ASN A 132 3.82 22.99 -2.70
CA ASN A 132 4.31 22.74 -1.35
C ASN A 132 3.17 22.11 -0.55
N TYR A 133 3.47 21.00 0.09
CA TYR A 133 2.51 20.27 0.92
C TYR A 133 2.90 20.36 2.39
N GLU A 134 1.92 20.57 3.24
CA GLU A 134 2.09 20.45 4.68
C GLU A 134 1.62 19.07 5.14
N PRO A 135 2.27 18.43 6.14
CA PRO A 135 1.86 17.10 6.64
C PRO A 135 0.38 17.06 7.06
N ALA A 136 -0.14 18.16 7.62
CA ALA A 136 -1.53 18.26 8.08
C ALA A 136 -2.57 18.32 6.94
N GLU A 137 -2.14 18.53 5.69
CA GLU A 137 -3.02 18.50 4.52
C GLU A 137 -3.30 17.08 4.02
N ILE A 138 -2.46 16.09 4.40
CA ILE A 138 -2.71 14.69 4.09
C ILE A 138 -3.94 14.24 4.87
N THR A 139 -4.90 13.64 4.18
CA THR A 139 -6.21 13.39 4.77
C THR A 139 -6.35 12.01 5.39
N ALA A 140 -7.32 11.84 6.29
CA ALA A 140 -7.71 10.53 6.81
C ALA A 140 -8.08 9.52 5.69
N HIS A 141 -8.45 10.01 4.50
CA HIS A 141 -8.73 9.16 3.35
C HIS A 141 -7.46 8.41 2.87
N ASP A 142 -6.30 9.06 2.90
CA ASP A 142 -5.01 8.41 2.57
C ASP A 142 -4.70 7.27 3.55
N ALA A 143 -4.88 7.52 4.86
CA ALA A 143 -4.70 6.50 5.89
C ALA A 143 -5.67 5.31 5.69
N TYR A 144 -6.94 5.60 5.36
CA TYR A 144 -7.93 4.58 5.06
C TYR A 144 -7.55 3.73 3.84
N ILE A 145 -7.13 4.36 2.74
CA ILE A 145 -6.66 3.65 1.53
C ILE A 145 -5.45 2.77 1.88
N LEU A 146 -4.47 3.33 2.57
CA LEU A 146 -3.26 2.61 2.95
C LEU A 146 -3.58 1.37 3.79
N LEU A 147 -4.34 1.50 4.88
CA LEU A 147 -4.69 0.39 5.75
C LEU A 147 -5.45 -0.71 4.99
N THR A 148 -6.46 -0.32 4.21
CA THR A 148 -7.26 -1.31 3.47
C THR A 148 -6.47 -2.02 2.38
N ASN A 149 -5.51 -1.36 1.72
CA ASN A 149 -4.58 -2.00 0.77
C ASN A 149 -3.68 -3.03 1.49
N ARG A 150 -3.18 -2.71 2.69
CA ARG A 150 -2.36 -3.66 3.47
C ARG A 150 -3.18 -4.82 4.00
N MET A 151 -4.41 -4.59 4.42
CA MET A 151 -5.35 -5.66 4.79
C MET A 151 -5.65 -6.57 3.60
N ALA A 152 -5.79 -6.03 2.39
CA ALA A 152 -5.97 -6.82 1.18
C ALA A 152 -4.75 -7.71 0.90
N GLY A 153 -3.53 -7.21 1.06
CA GLY A 153 -2.31 -8.02 0.93
C GLY A 153 -2.28 -9.20 1.92
N VAL A 154 -2.67 -8.98 3.17
CA VAL A 154 -2.78 -10.04 4.18
C VAL A 154 -3.87 -11.05 3.79
N LEU A 155 -5.07 -10.57 3.40
CA LEU A 155 -6.18 -11.43 2.95
C LEU A 155 -5.76 -12.28 1.75
N GLY A 156 -5.11 -11.68 0.75
CA GLY A 156 -4.61 -12.37 -0.44
C GLY A 156 -3.59 -13.47 -0.09
N GLY A 157 -2.72 -13.20 0.89
CA GLY A 157 -1.76 -14.18 1.40
C GLY A 157 -2.41 -15.38 2.06
N LEU A 158 -3.51 -15.16 2.78
CA LEU A 158 -4.29 -16.24 3.42
C LEU A 158 -5.16 -17.00 2.41
N ALA A 159 -5.93 -16.27 1.60
CA ALA A 159 -6.88 -16.84 0.65
C ALA A 159 -6.19 -17.72 -0.41
N ASN A 160 -5.02 -17.29 -0.89
CA ASN A 160 -4.27 -17.98 -1.94
C ASN A 160 -3.15 -18.89 -1.41
N GLU A 161 -3.07 -19.15 -0.10
CA GLU A 161 -2.06 -20.01 0.53
C GLU A 161 -0.62 -19.65 0.12
N ARG A 162 -0.34 -18.35 -0.01
CA ARG A 162 0.99 -17.89 -0.36
C ARG A 162 2.03 -18.36 0.67
N GLN A 163 3.29 -18.41 0.25
CA GLN A 163 4.41 -18.83 1.09
C GLN A 163 4.47 -18.04 2.41
N ALA A 164 5.02 -18.63 3.44
CA ALA A 164 5.13 -18.02 4.78
C ALA A 164 5.87 -16.68 4.74
N THR A 165 6.91 -16.58 3.93
CA THR A 165 7.68 -15.34 3.70
C THR A 165 6.81 -14.22 3.15
N TYR A 166 5.95 -14.49 2.15
CA TYR A 166 5.01 -13.51 1.63
C TYR A 166 4.05 -13.02 2.72
N ARG A 167 3.42 -13.96 3.46
CA ARG A 167 2.49 -13.62 4.54
C ARG A 167 3.15 -12.79 5.64
N ARG A 168 4.40 -13.12 5.99
CA ARG A 168 5.20 -12.35 6.94
C ARG A 168 5.44 -10.92 6.43
N THR A 169 5.86 -10.77 5.18
CA THR A 169 6.08 -9.46 4.55
C THR A 169 4.80 -8.61 4.57
N GLN A 170 3.62 -9.20 4.28
CA GLN A 170 2.36 -8.46 4.34
C GLN A 170 2.00 -8.01 5.77
N ARG A 171 2.31 -8.80 6.79
CA ARG A 171 2.13 -8.40 8.19
C ARG A 171 3.08 -7.25 8.57
N ILE A 172 4.34 -7.30 8.16
CA ILE A 172 5.30 -6.19 8.37
C ILE A 172 4.78 -4.92 7.70
N LYS A 173 4.36 -5.00 6.43
CA LYS A 173 3.79 -3.86 5.70
C LYS A 173 2.52 -3.30 6.39
N LEU A 174 1.67 -4.16 6.96
CA LEU A 174 0.47 -3.75 7.71
C LEU A 174 0.84 -2.99 8.99
N ARG A 175 1.79 -3.49 9.79
CA ARG A 175 2.24 -2.83 11.02
C ARG A 175 2.90 -1.46 10.73
N LEU A 176 3.66 -1.35 9.65
CA LEU A 176 4.22 -0.06 9.22
C LEU A 176 3.13 0.92 8.73
N ALA A 177 2.05 0.41 8.16
CA ALA A 177 0.91 1.25 7.79
C ALA A 177 0.18 1.83 9.02
N TRP A 178 0.24 1.19 10.20
CA TRP A 178 -0.26 1.80 11.44
C TRP A 178 0.53 3.06 11.77
N LEU A 179 1.87 3.00 11.66
CA LEU A 179 2.74 4.15 11.89
C LEU A 179 2.36 5.33 10.97
N ASP A 180 2.26 5.07 9.67
CA ASP A 180 1.86 6.09 8.70
C ASP A 180 0.48 6.67 9.04
N SER A 181 -0.48 5.81 9.37
CA SER A 181 -1.85 6.22 9.70
C SER A 181 -1.95 7.06 10.96
N LEU A 182 -1.17 6.72 12.00
CA LEU A 182 -1.11 7.49 13.25
C LEU A 182 -0.55 8.89 13.02
N LEU A 183 0.50 9.01 12.20
CA LEU A 183 1.12 10.29 11.88
C LEU A 183 0.21 11.15 10.99
N ILE A 184 -0.51 10.55 10.03
CA ILE A 184 -1.53 11.25 9.23
C ILE A 184 -2.65 11.77 10.13
N GLU A 185 -3.17 10.96 11.04
CA GLU A 185 -4.21 11.38 11.99
C GLU A 185 -3.75 12.51 12.92
N ALA A 186 -2.48 12.51 13.29
CA ALA A 186 -1.88 13.58 14.09
C ALA A 186 -1.56 14.85 13.28
N GLY A 187 -1.62 14.79 11.94
CA GLY A 187 -1.18 15.88 11.05
C GLY A 187 0.33 16.08 11.03
N GLU A 188 1.09 15.02 11.31
CA GLU A 188 2.53 15.07 11.55
C GLU A 188 3.29 14.00 10.74
N TYR A 189 2.82 13.77 9.52
CA TYR A 189 3.40 12.78 8.61
C TYR A 189 4.84 13.16 8.24
N GLU A 190 5.71 12.17 8.23
CA GLU A 190 7.11 12.28 7.86
C GLU A 190 7.42 11.35 6.67
N VAL A 191 8.47 11.64 5.90
CA VAL A 191 8.85 10.81 4.75
C VAL A 191 9.67 9.60 5.19
N GLU A 192 10.75 9.82 5.92
CA GLU A 192 11.67 8.78 6.33
C GLU A 192 11.14 7.96 7.51
N TYR A 193 11.24 6.64 7.45
CA TYR A 193 10.78 5.77 8.54
C TYR A 193 11.50 5.99 9.86
N LYS A 194 12.77 6.39 9.83
CA LYS A 194 13.50 6.74 11.05
C LYS A 194 12.89 7.96 11.73
N SER A 195 12.55 8.99 10.98
CA SER A 195 11.88 10.20 11.46
C SER A 195 10.47 9.88 11.96
N LYS A 196 9.72 9.06 11.22
CA LYS A 196 8.40 8.55 11.63
C LYS A 196 8.44 7.86 12.99
N MET A 197 9.44 6.99 13.21
CA MET A 197 9.61 6.28 14.49
C MET A 197 9.92 7.22 15.65
N SER A 198 10.73 8.23 15.43
CA SER A 198 10.99 9.25 16.44
C SER A 198 9.73 10.05 16.75
N ARG A 199 9.03 10.48 15.70
CA ARG A 199 7.84 11.33 15.83
C ARG A 199 6.69 10.64 16.54
N VAL A 200 6.41 9.37 16.22
CA VAL A 200 5.32 8.63 16.90
C VAL A 200 5.61 8.43 18.40
N ARG A 201 6.89 8.24 18.78
CA ARG A 201 7.28 8.15 20.21
C ARG A 201 7.06 9.47 20.93
N GLU A 202 7.47 10.60 20.33
CA GLU A 202 7.21 11.93 20.88
C GLU A 202 5.71 12.18 21.09
N LEU A 203 4.88 11.80 20.10
CA LEU A 203 3.43 11.92 20.21
C LEU A 203 2.84 11.05 21.31
N GLN A 204 3.36 9.84 21.49
CA GLN A 204 2.95 8.95 22.58
C GLN A 204 3.34 9.52 23.95
N GLU A 205 4.57 10.00 24.10
CA GLU A 205 5.04 10.63 25.34
C GLU A 205 4.25 11.89 25.71
N ALA A 206 3.79 12.63 24.69
CA ALA A 206 2.94 13.82 24.86
C ALA A 206 1.45 13.48 25.02
N ASP A 207 1.05 12.21 25.10
CA ASP A 207 -0.34 11.74 25.15
C ASP A 207 -1.23 12.30 24.00
N ARG A 208 -0.63 12.45 22.81
CA ARG A 208 -1.29 12.98 21.61
C ARG A 208 -1.74 11.90 20.63
N LEU A 209 -1.41 10.63 20.88
CA LEU A 209 -1.91 9.52 20.06
C LEU A 209 -3.28 9.09 20.57
N ASN A 210 -4.32 9.41 19.81
CA ASN A 210 -5.69 8.98 20.12
C ASN A 210 -5.92 7.52 19.67
N VAL A 211 -5.17 6.57 20.26
CA VAL A 211 -5.30 5.15 19.94
C VAL A 211 -5.25 4.28 21.19
N ARG A 212 -6.10 3.27 21.23
CA ARG A 212 -6.08 2.26 22.29
C ARG A 212 -4.88 1.33 22.13
N HIS A 213 -4.35 0.83 23.24
CA HIS A 213 -3.21 -0.09 23.27
C HIS A 213 -1.89 0.51 22.71
N GLY A 214 -1.67 1.81 22.89
CA GLY A 214 -0.54 2.55 22.32
C GLY A 214 0.82 1.90 22.56
N GLU A 215 1.13 1.44 23.78
CA GLU A 215 2.42 0.79 24.09
C GLU A 215 2.63 -0.49 23.26
N ARG A 216 1.64 -1.40 23.23
CA ARG A 216 1.73 -2.64 22.47
C ARG A 216 1.77 -2.37 20.96
N LEU A 217 1.06 -1.37 20.51
CA LEU A 217 1.08 -0.93 19.11
C LEU A 217 2.48 -0.47 18.70
N LEU A 218 3.12 0.38 19.52
CA LEU A 218 4.48 0.86 19.27
C LEU A 218 5.53 -0.25 19.34
N GLU A 219 5.37 -1.22 20.23
CA GLU A 219 6.23 -2.41 20.27
C GLU A 219 6.19 -3.17 18.94
N PHE A 220 4.99 -3.44 18.42
CA PHE A 220 4.82 -4.16 17.14
C PHE A 220 5.28 -3.35 15.93
N ILE A 221 5.11 -2.02 15.95
CA ILE A 221 5.64 -1.13 14.93
C ILE A 221 7.18 -1.14 14.96
N SER A 222 7.79 -1.04 16.15
CA SER A 222 9.25 -1.07 16.31
C SER A 222 9.85 -2.38 15.78
N GLU A 223 9.26 -3.51 16.13
CA GLU A 223 9.67 -4.81 15.59
C GLU A 223 9.56 -4.86 14.05
N ALA A 224 8.46 -4.39 13.50
CA ALA A 224 8.29 -4.37 12.04
C ALA A 224 9.31 -3.45 11.34
N TYR A 225 9.65 -2.32 11.98
CA TYR A 225 10.69 -1.42 11.49
C TYR A 225 12.07 -2.10 11.49
N GLU A 226 12.46 -2.72 12.60
CA GLU A 226 13.73 -3.45 12.71
C GLU A 226 13.83 -4.56 11.66
N LEU A 227 12.77 -5.37 11.53
CA LEU A 227 12.73 -6.47 10.56
C LEU A 227 12.76 -6.01 9.09
N LYS A 228 12.30 -4.81 8.79
CA LYS A 228 12.32 -4.29 7.42
C LYS A 228 13.60 -3.55 7.09
N PHE A 229 14.16 -2.79 8.03
CA PHE A 229 15.20 -1.82 7.75
C PHE A 229 16.54 -2.07 8.43
N GLU A 230 16.58 -2.81 9.53
CA GLU A 230 17.81 -2.99 10.33
C GLU A 230 18.38 -4.39 10.26
N SER A 231 17.59 -5.40 9.90
CA SER A 231 18.08 -6.77 9.78
C SER A 231 18.16 -7.21 8.33
N LEU A 232 19.36 -7.52 7.85
CA LEU A 232 19.57 -8.12 6.54
C LEU A 232 18.88 -9.48 6.38
N GLN A 233 18.67 -10.21 7.45
CA GLN A 233 17.85 -11.44 7.52
C GLN A 233 17.78 -11.90 8.97
N SER A 234 16.64 -11.83 9.56
CA SER A 234 16.39 -12.76 10.64
C SER A 234 15.22 -13.64 10.25
N ASP A 235 15.43 -14.95 10.28
CA ASP A 235 14.34 -15.94 10.33
C ASP A 235 13.53 -15.84 11.63
N SER A 236 13.82 -14.82 12.46
CA SER A 236 13.03 -14.48 13.63
C SER A 236 11.60 -14.20 13.21
N GLY A 237 10.69 -15.01 13.72
CA GLY A 237 9.26 -14.81 13.50
C GLY A 237 8.81 -13.46 14.02
N LEU A 238 7.80 -12.87 13.38
CA LEU A 238 7.07 -11.74 13.96
C LEU A 238 6.46 -12.16 15.30
N SER A 239 6.58 -11.33 16.32
CA SER A 239 5.91 -11.53 17.59
C SER A 239 4.39 -11.40 17.43
N GLY A 240 3.65 -12.01 18.33
CA GLY A 240 2.20 -11.99 18.33
C GLY A 240 1.54 -12.78 17.19
N GLU A 241 0.28 -13.07 17.37
CA GLU A 241 -0.54 -13.76 16.39
C GLU A 241 -1.12 -12.77 15.36
N LEU A 242 -1.53 -13.27 14.21
CA LEU A 242 -2.23 -12.46 13.21
C LEU A 242 -3.51 -11.82 13.78
N ALA A 243 -4.18 -12.50 14.71
CA ALA A 243 -5.35 -11.97 15.42
C ALA A 243 -5.02 -10.66 16.18
N ASP A 244 -3.82 -10.57 16.77
CA ASP A 244 -3.38 -9.35 17.42
C ASP A 244 -3.18 -8.21 16.43
N ASP A 245 -2.54 -8.50 15.29
CA ASP A 245 -2.37 -7.51 14.22
C ASP A 245 -3.73 -6.97 13.76
N ILE A 246 -4.72 -7.83 13.55
CA ILE A 246 -6.03 -7.39 13.08
C ILE A 246 -6.79 -6.59 14.15
N ARG A 247 -6.70 -6.96 15.44
CA ARG A 247 -7.29 -6.16 16.54
C ARG A 247 -6.66 -4.76 16.63
N LEU A 248 -5.34 -4.68 16.51
CA LEU A 248 -4.63 -3.39 16.51
C LEU A 248 -4.94 -2.58 15.25
N THR A 249 -5.07 -3.22 14.08
CA THR A 249 -5.52 -2.54 12.85
C THR A 249 -6.91 -1.93 13.05
N ASN A 250 -7.84 -2.67 13.68
CA ASN A 250 -9.17 -2.14 13.98
C ASN A 250 -9.07 -0.93 14.93
N ALA A 251 -8.24 -0.98 15.95
CA ALA A 251 -8.04 0.13 16.87
C ALA A 251 -7.51 1.39 16.17
N VAL A 252 -6.56 1.23 15.23
CA VAL A 252 -6.04 2.34 14.40
C VAL A 252 -7.11 2.84 13.41
N SER A 253 -7.93 1.93 12.87
CA SER A 253 -8.96 2.28 11.87
C SER A 253 -10.14 3.06 12.45
N VAL A 254 -10.48 2.87 13.72
CA VAL A 254 -11.66 3.51 14.34
C VAL A 254 -11.65 5.03 14.20
N PRO A 255 -10.62 5.80 14.66
CA PRO A 255 -10.63 7.24 14.52
C PRO A 255 -10.68 7.71 13.06
N ILE A 256 -10.01 6.98 12.15
CA ILE A 256 -10.02 7.27 10.71
C ILE A 256 -11.44 7.12 10.13
N LEU A 257 -12.11 6.02 10.44
CA LEU A 257 -13.47 5.74 9.98
C LEU A 257 -14.48 6.73 10.57
N GLU A 258 -14.30 7.12 11.85
CA GLU A 258 -15.16 8.13 12.49
C GLU A 258 -15.02 9.50 11.84
N ARG A 259 -13.80 9.89 11.48
CA ARG A 259 -13.55 11.15 10.76
C ARG A 259 -14.16 11.14 9.36
N LEU A 260 -14.10 10.02 8.65
CA LEU A 260 -14.60 9.92 7.27
C LEU A 260 -16.11 9.72 7.20
N PHE A 261 -16.67 8.96 8.12
CA PHE A 261 -18.03 8.42 8.00
C PHE A 261 -18.92 8.64 9.22
N GLY A 262 -18.41 9.31 10.27
CA GLY A 262 -19.07 9.49 11.55
C GLY A 262 -19.01 8.23 12.44
N PRO A 263 -19.62 8.28 13.65
CA PRO A 263 -19.41 7.30 14.71
C PRO A 263 -19.53 5.85 14.26
N VAL A 264 -18.56 5.01 14.63
CA VAL A 264 -18.51 3.57 14.34
C VAL A 264 -18.43 2.75 15.63
N SER A 265 -18.75 1.46 15.53
CA SER A 265 -18.57 0.52 16.65
C SER A 265 -17.12 0.10 16.75
N GLU A 266 -16.52 0.20 17.92
CA GLU A 266 -15.15 -0.25 18.16
C GLU A 266 -14.95 -1.76 17.99
N THR A 267 -15.99 -2.55 18.31
CA THR A 267 -15.96 -4.02 18.18
C THR A 267 -16.28 -4.51 16.79
N ALA A 268 -16.92 -3.67 15.96
CA ALA A 268 -17.29 -4.00 14.60
C ALA A 268 -17.22 -2.75 13.68
N PRO A 269 -16.03 -2.15 13.49
CA PRO A 269 -15.91 -0.82 12.87
C PRO A 269 -16.46 -0.77 11.43
N TYR A 270 -16.44 -1.87 10.71
CA TYR A 270 -16.88 -1.92 9.30
C TYR A 270 -18.37 -2.27 9.13
N ALA A 271 -19.08 -2.67 10.19
CA ALA A 271 -20.45 -3.20 10.10
C ALA A 271 -21.45 -2.17 9.56
N LYS A 272 -21.33 -0.91 9.97
CA LYS A 272 -22.24 0.17 9.58
C LYS A 272 -22.34 0.35 8.07
N PHE A 273 -21.26 0.10 7.35
CA PHE A 273 -21.12 0.41 5.93
C PHE A 273 -21.47 -0.75 5.01
N LEU A 274 -21.40 -1.99 5.52
CA LEU A 274 -21.68 -3.19 4.74
C LEU A 274 -23.17 -3.41 4.44
N GLY A 275 -24.05 -2.61 5.03
CA GLY A 275 -25.50 -2.62 4.76
C GLY A 275 -25.97 -1.45 3.90
N SER A 276 -25.08 -0.52 3.55
CA SER A 276 -25.42 0.68 2.78
C SER A 276 -25.23 0.42 1.30
N GLU A 277 -26.27 0.61 0.51
CA GLU A 277 -26.19 0.58 -0.96
C GLU A 277 -25.70 1.93 -1.44
N PHE A 278 -24.56 1.97 -2.14
CA PHE A 278 -24.01 3.21 -2.75
C PHE A 278 -23.97 3.10 -4.27
N PRO A 279 -25.13 3.10 -4.95
CA PRO A 279 -25.13 3.08 -6.41
C PRO A 279 -24.56 4.39 -6.94
N SER A 280 -23.54 4.28 -7.77
CA SER A 280 -22.94 5.40 -8.49
C SER A 280 -22.60 4.99 -9.92
N ALA A 281 -22.42 5.94 -10.81
CA ALA A 281 -21.96 5.65 -12.18
C ALA A 281 -20.63 4.88 -12.14
N ARG A 282 -19.75 5.21 -11.20
CA ARG A 282 -18.48 4.50 -10.98
C ARG A 282 -18.69 3.07 -10.50
N SER A 283 -19.68 2.81 -9.64
CA SER A 283 -20.01 1.43 -9.20
C SER A 283 -20.50 0.57 -10.36
N ILE A 284 -21.26 1.13 -11.29
CA ILE A 284 -21.69 0.45 -12.52
C ILE A 284 -20.48 0.11 -13.38
N TRP A 285 -19.58 1.06 -13.57
CA TRP A 285 -18.34 0.87 -14.32
C TRP A 285 -17.45 -0.21 -13.68
N ASN A 286 -17.29 -0.17 -12.37
CA ASN A 286 -16.54 -1.18 -11.62
C ASN A 286 -17.15 -2.59 -11.76
N ALA A 287 -18.48 -2.71 -11.72
CA ALA A 287 -19.15 -3.97 -11.96
C ALA A 287 -18.90 -4.52 -13.38
N PHE A 288 -18.84 -3.62 -14.36
CA PHE A 288 -18.49 -3.95 -15.75
C PHE A 288 -17.03 -4.41 -15.87
N ARG A 289 -16.09 -3.72 -15.21
CA ARG A 289 -14.68 -4.08 -15.15
C ARG A 289 -14.49 -5.46 -14.53
N LEU A 290 -15.13 -5.73 -13.39
CA LEU A 290 -15.14 -7.05 -12.75
C LEU A 290 -15.71 -8.18 -13.68
N PHE A 291 -16.65 -7.84 -14.54
CA PHE A 291 -17.14 -8.75 -15.57
C PHE A 291 -16.09 -9.01 -16.65
N GLN A 292 -15.45 -7.97 -17.17
CA GLN A 292 -14.39 -8.09 -18.19
C GLN A 292 -13.22 -8.94 -17.70
N ASP A 293 -12.83 -8.76 -16.43
CA ASP A 293 -11.74 -9.50 -15.79
C ASP A 293 -12.16 -10.91 -15.29
N GLY A 294 -13.37 -11.33 -15.64
CA GLY A 294 -13.88 -12.67 -15.32
C GLY A 294 -14.14 -12.92 -13.83
N ALA A 295 -14.20 -11.85 -13.02
CA ALA A 295 -14.56 -11.94 -11.60
C ALA A 295 -16.08 -12.09 -11.39
N LEU A 296 -16.88 -11.59 -12.34
CA LEU A 296 -18.35 -11.67 -12.33
C LEU A 296 -18.88 -12.19 -13.67
N SER A 297 -20.07 -12.77 -13.67
CA SER A 297 -20.83 -13.10 -14.88
C SER A 297 -21.74 -11.93 -15.28
N TYR A 298 -22.15 -11.86 -16.54
CA TYR A 298 -23.06 -10.82 -17.06
C TYR A 298 -24.36 -10.69 -16.21
N ARG A 299 -24.89 -11.80 -15.70
CA ARG A 299 -26.11 -11.80 -14.87
C ARG A 299 -25.92 -11.15 -13.50
N GLN A 300 -24.68 -10.97 -13.07
CA GLN A 300 -24.33 -10.40 -11.77
C GLN A 300 -24.13 -8.89 -11.82
N ILE A 301 -23.90 -8.28 -13.00
CA ILE A 301 -23.64 -6.85 -13.17
C ILE A 301 -24.67 -5.95 -12.47
N PRO A 302 -26.01 -6.15 -12.63
CA PRO A 302 -26.98 -5.27 -11.99
C PRO A 302 -26.92 -5.26 -10.47
N LYS A 303 -26.63 -6.42 -9.85
CA LYS A 303 -26.46 -6.54 -8.39
C LYS A 303 -25.12 -5.98 -7.95
N ALA A 304 -24.06 -6.26 -8.69
CA ALA A 304 -22.72 -5.79 -8.40
C ALA A 304 -22.63 -4.27 -8.45
N SER A 305 -23.37 -3.59 -9.34
CA SER A 305 -23.38 -2.14 -9.42
C SER A 305 -23.83 -1.44 -8.12
N LEU A 306 -24.54 -2.14 -7.24
CA LEU A 306 -24.94 -1.63 -5.93
C LEU A 306 -23.83 -1.72 -4.88
N TYR A 307 -22.89 -2.66 -5.04
CA TYR A 307 -21.88 -2.99 -4.02
C TYR A 307 -20.43 -2.83 -4.47
N CYS A 308 -20.19 -2.47 -5.74
CA CYS A 308 -18.84 -2.34 -6.28
C CYS A 308 -18.30 -0.90 -6.24
N SER A 309 -18.75 -0.07 -5.29
CA SER A 309 -18.05 1.18 -5.01
C SER A 309 -16.66 0.86 -4.41
N GLU A 310 -15.70 1.70 -4.69
CA GLU A 310 -14.34 1.56 -4.12
C GLU A 310 -14.39 1.40 -2.59
N THR A 311 -15.14 2.27 -1.92
CA THR A 311 -15.33 2.24 -0.46
C THR A 311 -15.91 0.90 0.00
N THR A 312 -16.94 0.38 -0.68
CA THR A 312 -17.57 -0.88 -0.28
C THR A 312 -16.62 -2.06 -0.44
N VAL A 313 -15.86 -2.13 -1.54
CA VAL A 313 -14.92 -3.23 -1.77
C VAL A 313 -13.78 -3.20 -0.74
N ARG A 314 -13.25 -2.02 -0.41
CA ARG A 314 -12.24 -1.87 0.65
C ARG A 314 -12.75 -2.31 2.02
N LEU A 315 -13.99 -1.95 2.36
CA LEU A 315 -14.61 -2.36 3.62
C LEU A 315 -14.96 -3.85 3.65
N LEU A 316 -15.33 -4.45 2.51
CA LEU A 316 -15.51 -5.89 2.39
C LEU A 316 -14.21 -6.65 2.67
N VAL A 317 -13.09 -6.19 2.15
CA VAL A 317 -11.77 -6.78 2.44
C VAL A 317 -11.46 -6.74 3.93
N ALA A 318 -11.62 -5.57 4.55
CA ALA A 318 -11.33 -5.41 5.98
C ALA A 318 -12.23 -6.29 6.85
N ALA A 319 -13.53 -6.31 6.58
CA ALA A 319 -14.50 -7.13 7.31
C ALA A 319 -14.29 -8.63 7.08
N GLU A 320 -13.93 -9.05 5.86
CA GLU A 320 -13.64 -10.46 5.57
C GLU A 320 -12.38 -10.93 6.28
N LEU A 321 -11.34 -10.11 6.34
CA LEU A 321 -10.14 -10.42 7.09
C LEU A 321 -10.44 -10.58 8.59
N CYS A 322 -11.28 -9.72 9.17
CA CYS A 322 -11.77 -9.88 10.53
C CYS A 322 -12.56 -11.19 10.70
N ASN A 323 -13.48 -11.50 9.79
CA ASN A 323 -14.26 -12.77 9.82
C ASN A 323 -13.36 -14.00 9.83
N LEU A 324 -12.28 -13.97 9.07
CA LEU A 324 -11.37 -15.09 8.91
C LEU A 324 -10.48 -15.30 10.15
N VAL A 325 -10.04 -14.21 10.78
CA VAL A 325 -8.97 -14.21 11.79
C VAL A 325 -9.51 -14.06 13.22
N LEU A 326 -10.60 -13.32 13.42
CA LEU A 326 -11.16 -13.02 14.74
C LEU A 326 -12.43 -13.86 15.00
N PRO A 327 -12.38 -14.85 15.89
CA PRO A 327 -13.55 -15.72 16.16
C PRO A 327 -14.68 -14.96 16.87
N ASP A 328 -14.38 -13.91 17.59
CA ASP A 328 -15.27 -13.06 18.38
C ASP A 328 -15.89 -11.90 17.58
N GLN A 329 -15.33 -11.59 16.41
CA GLN A 329 -15.85 -10.54 15.53
C GLN A 329 -16.40 -11.15 14.24
N LYS A 330 -17.68 -11.00 13.99
CA LYS A 330 -18.33 -11.54 12.79
C LYS A 330 -19.08 -10.45 12.04
N TYR A 331 -18.86 -10.40 10.74
CA TYR A 331 -19.53 -9.53 9.80
C TYR A 331 -20.43 -10.37 8.86
N PRO A 332 -21.64 -10.78 9.29
CA PRO A 332 -22.50 -11.68 8.51
C PRO A 332 -22.92 -11.08 7.17
N ASN A 333 -22.92 -9.76 7.05
CA ASN A 333 -23.28 -9.08 5.81
C ASN A 333 -22.26 -9.35 4.68
N VAL A 334 -20.97 -9.59 4.99
CA VAL A 334 -19.98 -9.98 3.98
C VAL A 334 -20.42 -11.22 3.25
N ARG A 335 -20.81 -12.26 4.01
CA ARG A 335 -21.32 -13.51 3.45
C ARG A 335 -22.54 -13.27 2.57
N LYS A 336 -23.53 -12.50 3.06
CA LYS A 336 -24.75 -12.16 2.30
C LYS A 336 -24.43 -11.44 0.99
N ILE A 337 -23.52 -10.46 1.02
CA ILE A 337 -23.12 -9.70 -0.19
C ILE A 337 -22.46 -10.63 -1.19
N VAL A 338 -21.52 -11.48 -0.77
CA VAL A 338 -20.82 -12.42 -1.67
C VAL A 338 -21.79 -13.48 -2.23
N GLU A 339 -22.65 -14.09 -1.38
CA GLU A 339 -23.68 -15.04 -1.83
C GLU A 339 -24.64 -14.40 -2.85
N MET A 340 -25.04 -13.16 -2.62
CA MET A 340 -25.89 -12.42 -3.55
C MET A 340 -25.20 -12.12 -4.87
N LEU A 341 -23.93 -11.70 -4.84
CA LEU A 341 -23.15 -11.39 -6.04
C LEU A 341 -22.89 -12.63 -6.88
N TYR A 342 -22.55 -13.74 -6.26
CA TYR A 342 -22.17 -14.97 -6.95
C TYR A 342 -23.29 -16.00 -7.05
N SER A 343 -24.48 -15.73 -6.48
CA SER A 343 -25.65 -16.62 -6.50
C SER A 343 -25.37 -18.04 -5.98
N ASP A 344 -24.44 -18.16 -5.01
CA ASP A 344 -23.96 -19.42 -4.46
C ASP A 344 -24.16 -19.44 -2.94
N GLN A 345 -25.09 -20.26 -2.47
CA GLN A 345 -25.44 -20.38 -1.04
C GLN A 345 -24.54 -21.39 -0.28
N SER A 346 -23.72 -22.15 -1.00
CA SER A 346 -22.87 -23.21 -0.42
C SER A 346 -21.40 -22.79 -0.27
N ILE A 347 -21.10 -21.50 -0.45
CA ILE A 347 -19.74 -20.97 -0.46
C ILE A 347 -19.01 -21.21 0.88
N THR A 348 -17.84 -21.82 0.83
CA THR A 348 -16.96 -21.97 2.00
C THR A 348 -16.32 -20.64 2.39
N ASP A 349 -15.84 -20.51 3.64
CA ASP A 349 -15.16 -19.30 4.09
C ASP A 349 -13.94 -18.99 3.23
N ARG A 350 -13.18 -20.00 2.86
CA ARG A 350 -12.00 -19.86 1.99
C ARG A 350 -12.38 -19.37 0.59
N GLU A 351 -13.40 -19.91 -0.02
CA GLU A 351 -13.85 -19.49 -1.34
C GLU A 351 -14.41 -18.07 -1.31
N ARG A 352 -15.12 -17.72 -0.24
CA ARG A 352 -15.58 -16.34 0.00
C ARG A 352 -14.41 -15.36 0.04
N SER A 353 -13.37 -15.66 0.81
CA SER A 353 -12.16 -14.82 0.93
C SER A 353 -11.45 -14.66 -0.40
N LYS A 354 -11.35 -15.72 -1.21
CA LYS A 354 -10.78 -15.63 -2.56
C LYS A 354 -11.60 -14.71 -3.47
N ARG A 355 -12.93 -14.77 -3.42
CA ARG A 355 -13.80 -13.91 -4.23
C ARG A 355 -13.72 -12.44 -3.80
N VAL A 356 -13.70 -12.17 -2.50
CA VAL A 356 -13.51 -10.81 -1.99
C VAL A 356 -12.15 -10.24 -2.40
N PHE A 357 -11.09 -11.04 -2.25
CA PHE A 357 -9.76 -10.62 -2.69
C PHE A 357 -9.71 -10.38 -4.21
N LYS A 358 -10.29 -11.27 -5.02
CA LYS A 358 -10.33 -11.10 -6.47
C LYS A 358 -11.08 -9.83 -6.88
N MET A 359 -12.18 -9.48 -6.21
CA MET A 359 -12.88 -8.21 -6.47
C MET A 359 -11.99 -7.00 -6.21
N TRP A 360 -11.22 -7.04 -5.13
CA TRP A 360 -10.27 -5.99 -4.81
C TRP A 360 -9.14 -5.92 -5.84
N ASP A 361 -8.53 -7.05 -6.15
CA ASP A 361 -7.42 -7.17 -7.09
C ASP A 361 -7.78 -6.62 -8.48
N CYS A 362 -8.94 -7.02 -9.02
CA CYS A 362 -9.43 -6.52 -10.31
C CYS A 362 -9.77 -5.03 -10.33
N LEU A 363 -10.06 -4.39 -9.20
CA LEU A 363 -10.45 -2.96 -9.17
C LEU A 363 -9.28 -2.02 -8.87
N PHE A 364 -8.21 -2.52 -8.25
CA PHE A 364 -7.11 -1.68 -7.75
C PHE A 364 -5.73 -2.06 -8.31
N HIS A 365 -5.65 -3.12 -9.10
CA HIS A 365 -4.50 -3.56 -9.91
C HIS A 365 -4.92 -3.83 -11.34
#